data_e59bfcfbc41c57310b9b62eadff0c4c2
#
_entry.id   e59bfcfbc41c57310b9b62eadff0c4c2
#
_cell.length_a   1.000
_cell.length_b   1.000
_cell.length_c   1.000
_cell.angle_alpha   90.00
_cell.angle_beta   90.00
_cell.angle_gamma   90.00
#
_symmetry.space_group_name_H-M   'P 1'
#
loop_
_entity.id
_entity.type
_entity.pdbx_description
1 polymer ?
#
loop_
_entity_poly.entity_id
_entity_poly.type
_entity_poly.pdbx_seq_one_letter_code
_entity_poly.pdbx_strand_id
1 'polypeptide(L)'
;MSAIALVGSVTLILKASTLQRIILPLVAFSAGSLIGGAFFHMIPAGLAQYGSSDSFFVWIIAGFSVFFALEQLLHWHHCHRASASCKQPLTYLILIGDGLHNFIGGLAIAGIFVTDIRLGIMAWLAAAAHEVPQELGDFGVLIHGG
;
A
#
# COMPACT_ATOMS: atom_id res chain seq x y z
N MET A 1 11.46 -2.73 -7.98
CA MET A 1 10.08 -2.49 -7.53
C MET A 1 9.07 -2.93 -8.60
N SER A 2 9.09 -2.39 -9.82
CA SER A 2 8.06 -2.67 -10.86
C SER A 2 7.76 -4.14 -11.17
N ALA A 3 8.71 -5.08 -11.01
CA ALA A 3 8.45 -6.50 -11.21
C ALA A 3 7.72 -7.14 -10.01
N ILE A 4 7.88 -6.58 -8.82
CA ILE A 4 7.22 -7.03 -7.59
C ILE A 4 5.75 -6.61 -7.62
N ALA A 5 5.47 -5.39 -8.10
CA ALA A 5 4.12 -4.88 -8.29
C ALA A 5 3.22 -5.76 -9.21
N LEU A 6 3.83 -6.66 -9.98
CA LEU A 6 3.08 -7.61 -10.81
C LEU A 6 2.77 -8.94 -10.10
N VAL A 7 3.27 -9.14 -8.89
CA VAL A 7 3.03 -10.41 -8.15
C VAL A 7 1.54 -10.61 -7.87
N GLY A 8 0.81 -9.54 -7.60
CA GLY A 8 -0.65 -9.59 -7.45
C GLY A 8 -1.36 -10.20 -8.64
N SER A 9 -0.84 -10.02 -9.86
CA SER A 9 -1.43 -10.59 -11.09
C SER A 9 -1.43 -12.12 -11.13
N VAL A 10 -0.63 -12.80 -10.30
CA VAL A 10 -0.65 -14.26 -10.15
C VAL A 10 -2.05 -14.75 -9.71
N THR A 11 -2.80 -13.91 -8.99
CA THR A 11 -4.18 -14.23 -8.58
C THR A 11 -5.12 -14.42 -9.78
N LEU A 12 -4.82 -13.82 -10.96
CA LEU A 12 -5.60 -13.99 -12.19
C LEU A 12 -5.53 -15.42 -12.75
N ILE A 13 -4.47 -16.15 -12.42
CA ILE A 13 -4.27 -17.53 -12.88
C ILE A 13 -5.06 -18.51 -12.00
N LEU A 14 -5.50 -18.08 -10.84
CA LEU A 14 -6.22 -18.92 -9.89
C LEU A 14 -7.66 -19.17 -10.35
N LYS A 15 -8.15 -20.39 -10.06
CA LYS A 15 -9.57 -20.71 -10.28
C LYS A 15 -10.44 -19.78 -9.41
N ALA A 16 -11.58 -19.33 -9.95
CA ALA A 16 -12.51 -18.45 -9.25
C ALA A 16 -12.90 -18.97 -7.85
N SER A 17 -13.11 -20.28 -7.69
CA SER A 17 -13.44 -20.89 -6.40
C SER A 17 -12.30 -20.80 -5.37
N THR A 18 -11.04 -20.87 -5.82
CA THR A 18 -9.87 -20.70 -4.94
C THR A 18 -9.71 -19.24 -4.58
N LEU A 19 -9.82 -18.34 -5.57
CA LEU A 19 -9.73 -16.92 -5.37
C LEU A 19 -10.75 -16.42 -4.34
N GLN A 20 -12.03 -16.82 -4.46
CA GLN A 20 -13.08 -16.46 -3.49
C GLN A 20 -12.78 -16.91 -2.06
N ARG A 21 -12.05 -18.01 -1.88
CA ARG A 21 -11.67 -18.48 -0.53
C ARG A 21 -10.52 -17.71 0.08
N ILE A 22 -9.57 -17.24 -0.74
CA ILE A 22 -8.34 -16.62 -0.25
C ILE A 22 -8.37 -15.09 -0.27
N ILE A 23 -9.31 -14.46 -1.00
CA ILE A 23 -9.36 -13.01 -1.16
C ILE A 23 -9.50 -12.29 0.18
N LEU A 24 -10.39 -12.73 1.05
CA LEU A 24 -10.58 -12.12 2.37
C LEU A 24 -9.38 -12.31 3.29
N PRO A 25 -8.79 -13.51 3.43
CA PRO A 25 -7.50 -13.69 4.10
C PRO A 25 -6.36 -12.83 3.53
N LEU A 26 -6.26 -12.68 2.20
CA LEU A 26 -5.24 -11.84 1.58
C LEU A 26 -5.42 -10.36 1.93
N VAL A 27 -6.63 -9.84 1.84
CA VAL A 27 -6.96 -8.46 2.24
C VAL A 27 -6.65 -8.23 3.71
N ALA A 28 -7.05 -9.15 4.58
CA ALA A 28 -6.77 -9.05 6.02
C ALA A 28 -5.25 -9.10 6.31
N PHE A 29 -4.51 -9.93 5.58
CA PHE A 29 -3.05 -10.03 5.71
C PHE A 29 -2.36 -8.76 5.24
N SER A 30 -2.77 -8.18 4.10
CA SER A 30 -2.26 -6.89 3.60
C SER A 30 -2.52 -5.78 4.60
N ALA A 31 -3.75 -5.62 5.06
CA ALA A 31 -4.11 -4.61 6.07
C ALA A 31 -3.28 -4.77 7.35
N GLY A 32 -3.14 -6.01 7.84
CA GLY A 32 -2.32 -6.32 9.01
C GLY A 32 -0.83 -6.01 8.80
N SER A 33 -0.30 -6.30 7.61
CA SER A 33 1.08 -6.00 7.23
C SER A 33 1.36 -4.49 7.18
N LEU A 34 0.45 -3.71 6.57
CA LEU A 34 0.57 -2.25 6.51
C LEU A 34 0.50 -1.62 7.90
N ILE A 35 -0.46 -2.00 8.73
CA ILE A 35 -0.60 -1.51 10.09
C ILE A 35 0.62 -1.92 10.92
N GLY A 36 1.03 -3.18 10.84
CA GLY A 36 2.21 -3.69 11.54
C GLY A 36 3.48 -2.96 11.10
N GLY A 37 3.69 -2.75 9.81
CA GLY A 37 4.80 -1.97 9.26
C GLY A 37 4.82 -0.53 9.79
N ALA A 38 3.66 0.13 9.82
CA ALA A 38 3.55 1.48 10.35
C ALA A 38 3.91 1.54 11.84
N PHE A 39 3.28 0.71 12.68
CA PHE A 39 3.43 0.79 14.14
C PHE A 39 4.72 0.17 14.68
N PHE A 40 5.20 -0.92 14.09
CA PHE A 40 6.38 -1.62 14.58
C PHE A 40 7.68 -1.26 13.87
N HIS A 41 7.59 -0.59 12.72
CA HIS A 41 8.78 -0.23 11.95
C HIS A 41 8.87 1.28 11.67
N MET A 42 7.91 1.86 10.94
CA MET A 42 8.03 3.25 10.46
C MET A 42 7.94 4.28 11.59
N ILE A 43 6.97 4.17 12.48
CA ILE A 43 6.82 5.10 13.61
C ILE A 43 8.02 5.01 14.57
N PRO A 44 8.49 3.83 15.02
CA PRO A 44 9.69 3.74 15.85
C PRO A 44 10.95 4.30 15.17
N ALA A 45 11.14 4.03 13.87
CA ALA A 45 12.27 4.58 13.12
C ALA A 45 12.20 6.11 13.03
N GLY A 46 11.02 6.66 12.77
CA GLY A 46 10.80 8.12 12.77
C GLY A 46 11.05 8.75 14.13
N LEU A 47 10.56 8.14 15.21
CA LEU A 47 10.82 8.60 16.58
C LEU A 47 12.31 8.56 16.93
N ALA A 48 13.02 7.54 16.50
CA ALA A 48 14.47 7.43 16.72
C ALA A 48 15.25 8.53 15.99
N GLN A 49 14.79 8.94 14.80
CA GLN A 49 15.47 9.93 13.97
C GLN A 49 15.08 11.37 14.34
N TYR A 50 13.80 11.64 14.59
CA TYR A 50 13.27 13.01 14.80
C TYR A 50 12.90 13.32 16.24
N GLY A 51 12.96 12.33 17.13
CA GLY A 51 12.54 12.45 18.51
C GLY A 51 11.01 12.45 18.67
N SER A 52 10.56 12.40 19.94
CA SER A 52 9.14 12.41 20.31
C SER A 52 8.60 13.85 20.41
N SER A 53 8.68 14.61 19.32
CA SER A 53 8.12 15.97 19.27
C SER A 53 6.64 15.93 18.88
N ASP A 54 5.85 16.90 19.36
CA ASP A 54 4.45 17.04 18.97
C ASP A 54 4.30 17.18 17.46
N SER A 55 5.26 17.85 16.79
CA SER A 55 5.28 18.01 15.35
C SER A 55 5.36 16.67 14.61
N PHE A 56 6.07 15.69 15.13
CA PHE A 56 6.14 14.36 14.53
C PHE A 56 4.75 13.69 14.49
N PHE A 57 4.03 13.74 15.59
CA PHE A 57 2.66 13.18 15.65
C PHE A 57 1.66 13.99 14.82
N VAL A 58 1.82 15.30 14.73
CA VAL A 58 1.01 16.15 13.86
C VAL A 58 1.15 15.72 12.40
N TRP A 59 2.37 15.40 11.92
CA TRP A 59 2.57 14.93 10.56
C TRP A 59 1.94 13.56 10.30
N ILE A 60 1.94 12.64 11.27
CA ILE A 60 1.23 11.36 11.16
C ILE A 60 -0.28 11.58 11.01
N ILE A 61 -0.86 12.44 11.87
CA ILE A 61 -2.29 12.78 11.81
C ILE A 61 -2.63 13.51 10.51
N ALA A 62 -1.76 14.41 10.07
CA ALA A 62 -1.94 15.12 8.80
C ALA A 62 -1.98 14.16 7.61
N GLY A 63 -1.04 13.21 7.55
CA GLY A 63 -1.03 12.16 6.52
C GLY A 63 -2.32 11.34 6.51
N PHE A 64 -2.75 10.86 7.67
CA PHE A 64 -4.02 10.14 7.81
C PHE A 64 -5.21 10.99 7.35
N SER A 65 -5.25 12.27 7.77
CA SER A 65 -6.35 13.19 7.45
C SER A 65 -6.42 13.49 5.95
N VAL A 66 -5.27 13.62 5.28
CA VAL A 66 -5.21 13.82 3.82
C VAL A 66 -5.79 12.62 3.08
N PHE A 67 -5.38 11.38 3.44
CA PHE A 67 -5.92 10.19 2.83
C PHE A 67 -7.41 10.01 3.10
N PHE A 68 -7.87 10.29 4.32
CA PHE A 68 -9.28 10.29 4.66
C PHE A 68 -10.08 11.32 3.84
N ALA A 69 -9.55 12.53 3.69
CA ALA A 69 -10.19 13.57 2.87
C ALA A 69 -10.25 13.20 1.39
N LEU A 70 -9.18 12.56 0.86
CA LEU A 70 -9.18 12.04 -0.51
C LEU A 70 -10.22 10.95 -0.71
N GLU A 71 -10.38 10.03 0.24
CA GLU A 71 -11.42 9.00 0.21
C GLU A 71 -12.81 9.63 0.14
N GLN A 72 -13.10 10.59 1.02
CA GLN A 72 -14.38 11.29 1.04
C GLN A 72 -14.64 12.04 -0.28
N LEU A 73 -13.61 12.71 -0.81
CA LEU A 73 -13.70 13.44 -2.08
C LEU A 73 -13.99 12.51 -3.25
N LEU A 74 -13.28 11.37 -3.34
CA LEU A 74 -13.50 10.37 -4.37
C LEU A 74 -14.89 9.74 -4.25
N HIS A 75 -15.34 9.46 -3.01
CA HIS A 75 -16.68 8.95 -2.76
C HIS A 75 -17.74 9.93 -3.24
N TRP A 76 -17.60 11.21 -2.93
CA TRP A 76 -18.56 12.25 -3.30
C TRP A 76 -18.66 12.44 -4.82
N HIS A 77 -17.53 12.43 -5.55
CA HIS A 77 -17.54 12.66 -7.02
C HIS A 77 -18.11 11.48 -7.80
N HIS A 78 -18.07 10.26 -7.30
CA HIS A 78 -18.47 9.06 -8.05
C HIS A 78 -19.90 8.58 -7.76
N CYS A 79 -20.54 9.01 -6.68
CA CYS A 79 -21.84 8.49 -6.22
C CYS A 79 -23.05 9.37 -6.57
N HIS A 80 -22.93 10.39 -7.42
CA HIS A 80 -24.06 11.20 -7.88
C HIS A 80 -24.90 10.59 -9.03
N ARG A 81 -24.53 9.42 -9.54
CA ARG A 81 -25.35 8.67 -10.50
C ARG A 81 -25.92 7.42 -9.83
N ALA A 82 -27.26 7.40 -9.74
CA ALA A 82 -28.06 6.28 -9.23
C ALA A 82 -28.07 5.09 -10.23
N SER A 83 -26.91 4.57 -10.61
CA SER A 83 -26.81 3.36 -11.44
C SER A 83 -25.71 2.44 -10.87
N ALA A 84 -26.03 1.16 -10.88
CA ALA A 84 -25.38 0.04 -10.20
C ALA A 84 -23.91 -0.29 -10.56
N SER A 85 -23.07 0.70 -10.88
CA SER A 85 -21.67 0.52 -11.24
C SER A 85 -20.73 1.58 -10.65
N CYS A 86 -20.96 1.98 -9.39
CA CYS A 86 -20.00 2.82 -8.68
C CYS A 86 -18.80 1.96 -8.29
N LYS A 87 -17.66 2.14 -8.96
CA LYS A 87 -16.38 1.62 -8.48
C LYS A 87 -16.11 2.20 -7.10
N GLN A 88 -15.70 1.35 -6.18
CA GLN A 88 -15.50 1.79 -4.79
C GLN A 88 -14.35 2.82 -4.74
N PRO A 89 -14.48 3.91 -3.99
CA PRO A 89 -13.41 4.92 -3.81
C PRO A 89 -12.09 4.31 -3.35
N LEU A 90 -12.17 3.22 -2.57
CA LEU A 90 -11.02 2.46 -2.09
C LEU A 90 -10.12 1.94 -3.23
N THR A 91 -10.71 1.54 -4.37
CA THR A 91 -9.97 1.10 -5.55
C THR A 91 -9.01 2.18 -6.07
N TYR A 92 -9.49 3.43 -6.17
CA TYR A 92 -8.66 4.55 -6.63
C TYR A 92 -7.61 4.95 -5.59
N LEU A 93 -7.94 4.91 -4.32
CA LEU A 93 -6.99 5.20 -3.24
C LEU A 93 -5.85 4.20 -3.21
N ILE A 94 -6.16 2.91 -3.37
CA ILE A 94 -5.13 1.86 -3.47
C ILE A 94 -4.24 2.14 -4.68
N LEU A 95 -4.77 2.34 -5.87
CA LEU A 95 -3.97 2.58 -7.08
C LEU A 95 -3.08 3.82 -6.95
N ILE A 96 -3.60 4.93 -6.40
CA ILE A 96 -2.83 6.16 -6.22
C ILE A 96 -1.81 6.00 -5.09
N GLY A 97 -2.24 5.44 -3.97
CA GLY A 97 -1.38 5.26 -2.79
C GLY A 97 -0.24 4.30 -3.06
N ASP A 98 -0.55 3.15 -3.66
CA ASP A 98 0.43 2.14 -4.04
C ASP A 98 1.36 2.65 -5.14
N GLY A 99 0.84 3.30 -6.17
CA GLY A 99 1.67 3.90 -7.22
C GLY A 99 2.67 4.93 -6.68
N LEU A 100 2.26 5.79 -5.74
CA LEU A 100 3.14 6.74 -5.06
C LEU A 100 4.16 6.03 -4.16
N HIS A 101 3.72 5.03 -3.38
CA HIS A 101 4.58 4.23 -2.52
C HIS A 101 5.69 3.54 -3.33
N ASN A 102 5.30 2.84 -4.37
CA ASN A 102 6.23 2.15 -5.29
C ASN A 102 7.20 3.11 -5.99
N PHE A 103 6.73 4.29 -6.40
CA PHE A 103 7.56 5.30 -7.04
C PHE A 103 8.60 5.87 -6.06
N ILE A 104 8.18 6.31 -4.88
CA ILE A 104 9.07 6.90 -3.86
C ILE A 104 10.02 5.82 -3.32
N GLY A 105 9.51 4.63 -3.02
CA GLY A 105 10.32 3.49 -2.58
C GLY A 105 11.36 3.09 -3.61
N GLY A 106 11.00 3.08 -4.90
CA GLY A 106 11.92 2.82 -5.99
C GLY A 106 13.04 3.85 -6.08
N LEU A 107 12.73 5.14 -5.94
CA LEU A 107 13.72 6.23 -5.90
C LEU A 107 14.67 6.09 -4.70
N ALA A 108 14.12 5.80 -3.52
CA ALA A 108 14.92 5.62 -2.30
C ALA A 108 15.90 4.45 -2.44
N ILE A 109 15.42 3.29 -2.91
CA ILE A 109 16.27 2.12 -3.15
C ILE A 109 17.30 2.40 -4.22
N ALA A 110 16.96 3.07 -5.32
CA ALA A 110 17.91 3.46 -6.35
C ALA A 110 19.02 4.36 -5.78
N GLY A 111 18.65 5.32 -4.92
CA GLY A 111 19.62 6.16 -4.20
C GLY A 111 20.59 5.34 -3.34
N ILE A 112 20.10 4.32 -2.62
CA ILE A 112 20.94 3.43 -1.81
C ILE A 112 21.87 2.61 -2.72
N PHE A 113 21.41 2.10 -3.86
CA PHE A 113 22.26 1.35 -4.81
C PHE A 113 23.40 2.18 -5.36
N VAL A 114 23.20 3.49 -5.58
CA VAL A 114 24.24 4.40 -6.05
C VAL A 114 25.34 4.61 -4.99
N THR A 115 24.98 4.53 -3.71
CA THR A 115 25.92 4.72 -2.58
C THR A 115 26.63 3.43 -2.20
N ASP A 116 25.89 2.33 -2.09
CA ASP A 116 26.42 1.01 -1.71
C ASP A 116 25.54 -0.12 -2.26
N ILE A 117 26.14 -0.98 -3.08
CA ILE A 117 25.45 -2.09 -3.72
C ILE A 117 24.92 -3.11 -2.70
N ARG A 118 25.67 -3.39 -1.62
CA ARG A 118 25.26 -4.37 -0.60
C ARG A 118 24.05 -3.87 0.18
N LEU A 119 24.10 -2.59 0.61
CA LEU A 119 22.98 -1.94 1.26
C LEU A 119 21.78 -1.85 0.34
N GLY A 120 21.99 -1.56 -0.95
CA GLY A 120 20.94 -1.55 -1.97
C GLY A 120 20.23 -2.90 -2.11
N ILE A 121 20.99 -4.00 -2.14
CA ILE A 121 20.42 -5.36 -2.18
C ILE A 121 19.61 -5.65 -0.92
N MET A 122 20.12 -5.31 0.26
CA MET A 122 19.42 -5.54 1.52
C MET A 122 18.13 -4.70 1.61
N ALA A 123 18.18 -3.43 1.22
CA ALA A 123 17.02 -2.56 1.17
C ALA A 123 15.97 -3.08 0.18
N TRP A 124 16.40 -3.56 -0.99
CA TRP A 124 15.51 -4.15 -1.99
C TRP A 124 14.85 -5.45 -1.48
N LEU A 125 15.60 -6.34 -0.81
CA LEU A 125 15.05 -7.56 -0.23
C LEU A 125 14.05 -7.24 0.89
N ALA A 126 14.35 -6.25 1.74
CA ALA A 126 13.43 -5.80 2.78
C ALA A 126 12.15 -5.20 2.20
N ALA A 127 12.27 -4.41 1.12
CA ALA A 127 11.13 -3.88 0.40
C ALA A 127 10.30 -5.00 -0.23
N ALA A 128 10.93 -5.96 -0.92
CA ALA A 128 10.25 -7.10 -1.52
C ALA A 128 9.47 -7.94 -0.50
N ALA A 129 9.99 -8.07 0.72
CA ALA A 129 9.35 -8.85 1.77
C ALA A 129 8.00 -8.27 2.23
N HIS A 130 7.81 -6.96 2.19
CA HIS A 130 6.52 -6.34 2.52
C HIS A 130 5.66 -6.03 1.29
N GLU A 131 6.27 -5.74 0.15
CA GLU A 131 5.55 -5.46 -1.10
C GLU A 131 4.77 -6.68 -1.62
N VAL A 132 5.37 -7.88 -1.58
CA VAL A 132 4.68 -9.09 -2.07
C VAL A 132 3.36 -9.35 -1.35
N PRO A 133 3.29 -9.34 0.00
CA PRO A 133 2.02 -9.43 0.71
C PRO A 133 1.06 -8.29 0.41
N GLN A 134 1.57 -7.06 0.29
CA GLN A 134 0.77 -5.88 -0.01
C GLN A 134 0.11 -6.00 -1.37
N GLU A 135 0.87 -6.26 -2.42
CA GLU A 135 0.38 -6.41 -3.79
C GLU A 135 -0.70 -7.51 -3.93
N LEU A 136 -0.51 -8.64 -3.24
CA LEU A 136 -1.51 -9.70 -3.22
C LEU A 136 -2.83 -9.25 -2.57
N GLY A 137 -2.73 -8.45 -1.49
CA GLY A 137 -3.89 -7.90 -0.80
C GLY A 137 -4.59 -6.83 -1.61
N ASP A 138 -3.84 -5.89 -2.17
CA ASP A 138 -4.35 -4.77 -2.97
C ASP A 138 -5.03 -5.29 -4.24
N PHE A 139 -4.43 -6.29 -4.89
CA PHE A 139 -5.06 -6.97 -6.01
C PHE A 139 -6.38 -7.66 -5.61
N GLY A 140 -6.42 -8.26 -4.40
CA GLY A 140 -7.64 -8.82 -3.83
C GLY A 140 -8.74 -7.77 -3.68
N VAL A 141 -8.41 -6.58 -3.17
CA VAL A 141 -9.36 -5.46 -3.03
C VAL A 141 -9.80 -4.94 -4.40
N LEU A 142 -8.88 -4.82 -5.37
CA LEU A 142 -9.20 -4.39 -6.73
C LEU A 142 -10.19 -5.32 -7.44
N ILE A 143 -10.04 -6.64 -7.29
CA ILE A 143 -10.97 -7.62 -7.85
C ILE A 143 -12.33 -7.54 -7.15
N HIS A 144 -12.36 -7.33 -5.84
CA HIS A 144 -13.61 -7.26 -5.07
C HIS A 144 -14.35 -5.93 -5.30
N GLY A 145 -13.63 -4.86 -5.52
CA GLY A 145 -14.18 -3.52 -5.75
C GLY A 145 -14.71 -3.27 -7.18
N GLY A 146 -14.57 -4.25 -8.10
CA GLY A 146 -15.13 -4.23 -9.47
C GLY A 146 -14.35 -3.33 -10.39
#